data_919f109d6d417acfda83a27c343f45da
#
_entry.id   919f109d6d417acfda83a27c343f45da
#
_cell.length_a   1.000
_cell.length_b   1.000
_cell.length_c   1.000
_cell.angle_alpha   90.00
_cell.angle_beta   90.00
_cell.angle_gamma   90.00
#
_symmetry.space_group_name_H-M   'P 1'
#
loop_
_entity.id
_entity.type
_entity.pdbx_description
1 polymer ?
#
loop_
_entity_poly.entity_id
_entity_poly.type
_entity_poly.pdbx_seq_one_letter_code
_entity_poly.pdbx_strand_id
1 'polypeptide(L)'
;ANGIPREKLRAITGIPVRPEFYNRVNKQEAKRILGIPESSRHVVMMFGSMGCGPIPKLTSELKRTLGQNCILTVICGTNEMLKKILQFLYKDSWNIRIEGFVKDISIMMDSCDLYITKPGGLSISEARIKHLPMLLVNAVAGCEQNNLEFMLDKGAAVSAKSDEDIASLCASVVMDDAKLEAMSHAFNDSKVAAEEIYAQMSAF
;
A
#
# COMPACT_ATOMS: atom_id res chain seq x y z
N ALA A 1 3.11 6.29 -29.33
CA ALA A 1 4.55 6.25 -29.10
C ALA A 1 5.11 7.59 -29.60
N ASN A 2 5.51 8.46 -28.70
CA ASN A 2 5.92 9.87 -28.88
C ASN A 2 7.16 10.03 -29.78
N GLY A 3 7.11 9.52 -31.04
CA GLY A 3 8.19 9.64 -32.04
C GLY A 3 9.41 8.73 -31.81
N ILE A 4 9.39 7.86 -30.77
CA ILE A 4 10.47 6.91 -30.54
C ILE A 4 10.24 5.68 -31.45
N PRO A 5 11.21 5.27 -32.27
CA PRO A 5 11.12 4.06 -33.07
C PRO A 5 10.86 2.81 -32.21
N ARG A 6 9.99 1.91 -32.72
CA ARG A 6 9.59 0.71 -31.95
C ARG A 6 10.76 -0.20 -31.56
N GLU A 7 11.77 -0.29 -32.41
CA GLU A 7 12.99 -1.07 -32.18
C GLU A 7 13.85 -0.54 -31.01
N LYS A 8 13.64 0.72 -30.60
CA LYS A 8 14.28 1.34 -29.42
C LYS A 8 13.45 1.22 -28.14
N LEU A 9 12.22 0.73 -28.26
CA LEU A 9 11.35 0.50 -27.11
C LEU A 9 11.59 -0.91 -26.56
N ARG A 10 11.73 -0.99 -25.25
CA ARG A 10 11.77 -2.26 -24.52
C ARG A 10 10.58 -2.35 -23.58
N ALA A 11 9.96 -3.51 -23.51
CA ALA A 11 8.95 -3.78 -22.52
C ALA A 11 9.65 -3.88 -21.14
N ILE A 12 9.26 -3.01 -20.23
CA ILE A 12 9.73 -3.06 -18.82
C ILE A 12 8.59 -3.58 -17.98
N THR A 13 8.85 -4.58 -17.16
CA THR A 13 7.85 -5.29 -16.36
C THR A 13 7.58 -4.64 -15.00
N GLY A 14 8.08 -3.43 -14.77
CA GLY A 14 7.81 -2.67 -13.56
C GLY A 14 8.94 -1.72 -13.15
N ILE A 15 8.77 -1.10 -11.99
CA ILE A 15 9.77 -0.24 -11.36
C ILE A 15 10.62 -1.11 -10.43
N PRO A 16 11.98 -1.03 -10.48
CA PRO A 16 12.83 -1.71 -9.52
C PRO A 16 12.53 -1.26 -8.10
N VAL A 17 12.38 -2.21 -7.20
CA VAL A 17 12.20 -1.96 -5.77
C VAL A 17 13.38 -2.52 -4.98
N ARG A 18 13.53 -2.09 -3.73
CA ARG A 18 14.61 -2.54 -2.86
C ARG A 18 14.54 -4.04 -2.61
N PRO A 19 15.69 -4.72 -2.45
CA PRO A 19 15.75 -6.19 -2.31
C PRO A 19 14.91 -6.76 -1.17
N GLU A 20 14.75 -6.01 -0.06
CA GLU A 20 13.98 -6.46 1.10
C GLU A 20 12.50 -6.73 0.81
N PHE A 21 11.92 -6.15 -0.26
CA PHE A 21 10.53 -6.45 -0.62
C PHE A 21 10.34 -7.83 -1.26
N TYR A 22 11.38 -8.40 -1.84
CA TYR A 22 11.34 -9.76 -2.40
C TYR A 22 11.42 -10.83 -1.30
N ASN A 23 11.96 -10.49 -0.13
CA ASN A 23 11.99 -11.36 1.03
C ASN A 23 10.65 -11.22 1.79
N ARG A 24 9.77 -12.21 1.64
CA ARG A 24 8.46 -12.20 2.30
C ARG A 24 8.53 -12.91 3.65
N VAL A 25 8.06 -12.24 4.69
CA VAL A 25 7.84 -12.84 6.00
C VAL A 25 6.38 -13.30 6.06
N ASN A 26 6.13 -14.44 6.71
CA ASN A 26 4.76 -14.91 6.92
C ASN A 26 3.96 -13.84 7.71
N LYS A 27 2.68 -13.63 7.36
CA LYS A 27 1.83 -12.59 7.93
C LYS A 27 1.73 -12.66 9.47
N GLN A 28 1.54 -13.85 10.02
CA GLN A 28 1.47 -14.02 11.48
C GLN A 28 2.79 -13.68 12.15
N GLU A 29 3.91 -14.10 11.55
CA GLU A 29 5.25 -13.74 12.05
C GLU A 29 5.49 -12.23 11.99
N ALA A 30 5.14 -11.58 10.88
CA ALA A 30 5.24 -10.14 10.73
C ALA A 30 4.36 -9.39 11.76
N LYS A 31 3.12 -9.86 12.00
CA LYS A 31 2.27 -9.33 13.07
C LYS A 31 2.92 -9.48 14.45
N ARG A 32 3.52 -10.63 14.74
CA ARG A 32 4.20 -10.89 16.03
C ARG A 32 5.40 -9.96 16.22
N ILE A 33 6.24 -9.78 15.20
CA ILE A 33 7.37 -8.85 15.22
C ILE A 33 6.90 -7.43 15.55
N LEU A 34 5.77 -7.01 14.99
CA LEU A 34 5.20 -5.67 15.18
C LEU A 34 4.31 -5.55 16.44
N GLY A 35 4.13 -6.63 17.20
CA GLY A 35 3.24 -6.65 18.38
C GLY A 35 1.78 -6.37 17.99
N ILE A 36 1.32 -6.90 16.86
CA ILE A 36 -0.06 -6.86 16.40
C ILE A 36 -0.71 -8.20 16.73
N PRO A 37 -1.92 -8.23 17.32
CA PRO A 37 -2.62 -9.49 17.57
C PRO A 37 -2.84 -10.27 16.27
N GLU A 38 -2.46 -11.55 16.26
CA GLU A 38 -2.53 -12.39 15.06
C GLU A 38 -3.97 -12.53 14.52
N SER A 39 -4.95 -12.52 15.42
CA SER A 39 -6.38 -12.62 15.08
C SER A 39 -6.98 -11.31 14.54
N SER A 40 -6.28 -10.18 14.68
CA SER A 40 -6.78 -8.89 14.19
C SER A 40 -6.50 -8.71 12.71
N ARG A 41 -7.40 -8.03 12.00
CA ARG A 41 -7.10 -7.45 10.69
C ARG A 41 -6.12 -6.30 10.87
N HIS A 42 -5.21 -6.13 9.93
CA HIS A 42 -4.26 -5.04 9.93
C HIS A 42 -4.40 -4.20 8.66
N VAL A 43 -4.76 -2.94 8.83
CA VAL A 43 -4.81 -1.93 7.77
C VAL A 43 -3.64 -0.98 7.95
N VAL A 44 -2.87 -0.76 6.89
CA VAL A 44 -1.78 0.22 6.88
C VAL A 44 -2.16 1.35 5.95
N MET A 45 -2.05 2.60 6.42
CA MET A 45 -2.28 3.80 5.62
C MET A 45 -0.99 4.62 5.53
N MET A 46 -0.51 4.85 4.28
CA MET A 46 0.69 5.64 4.01
C MET A 46 0.57 6.40 2.69
N PHE A 47 0.77 7.70 2.71
CA PHE A 47 0.73 8.58 1.53
C PHE A 47 2.12 9.13 1.17
N GLY A 48 3.03 8.20 0.87
CA GLY A 48 4.42 8.51 0.55
C GLY A 48 5.27 8.91 1.76
N SER A 49 6.54 9.20 1.52
CA SER A 49 7.54 9.48 2.56
C SER A 49 7.31 10.79 3.34
N MET A 50 6.59 11.74 2.76
CA MET A 50 6.31 13.06 3.36
C MET A 50 4.97 13.12 4.11
N GLY A 51 4.18 12.06 4.12
CA GLY A 51 2.88 12.05 4.79
C GLY A 51 1.91 13.12 4.27
N CYS A 52 1.81 13.26 2.95
CA CYS A 52 0.95 14.26 2.29
C CYS A 52 -0.39 13.64 1.88
N GLY A 53 -1.50 14.21 2.33
CA GLY A 53 -2.86 13.75 2.00
C GLY A 53 -3.87 14.07 3.09
N PRO A 54 -5.12 13.64 2.97
CA PRO A 54 -6.18 13.90 3.94
C PRO A 54 -6.10 12.96 5.16
N ILE A 55 -4.86 12.67 5.64
CA ILE A 55 -4.60 11.68 6.69
C ILE A 55 -5.46 11.91 7.94
N PRO A 56 -5.56 13.13 8.52
CA PRO A 56 -6.35 13.31 9.74
C PRO A 56 -7.84 12.98 9.55
N LYS A 57 -8.43 13.48 8.46
CA LYS A 57 -9.85 13.24 8.16
C LYS A 57 -10.10 11.76 7.91
N LEU A 58 -9.30 11.14 7.04
CA LEU A 58 -9.45 9.72 6.72
C LEU A 58 -9.20 8.82 7.95
N THR A 59 -8.24 9.16 8.83
CA THR A 59 -8.03 8.42 10.09
C THR A 59 -9.28 8.49 10.97
N SER A 60 -9.92 9.66 11.06
CA SER A 60 -11.15 9.82 11.83
C SER A 60 -12.30 8.98 11.28
N GLU A 61 -12.49 8.96 9.96
CA GLU A 61 -13.51 8.16 9.31
C GLU A 61 -13.24 6.64 9.47
N LEU A 62 -12.00 6.22 9.27
CA LEU A 62 -11.60 4.81 9.46
C LEU A 62 -11.77 4.36 10.91
N LYS A 63 -11.45 5.21 11.90
CA LYS A 63 -11.72 4.90 13.32
C LYS A 63 -13.19 4.62 13.58
N ARG A 64 -14.08 5.35 12.93
CA ARG A 64 -15.52 5.21 13.11
C ARG A 64 -16.10 3.97 12.43
N THR A 65 -15.52 3.56 11.28
CA THR A 65 -16.04 2.47 10.45
C THR A 65 -15.38 1.12 10.67
N LEU A 66 -14.08 1.10 11.03
CA LEU A 66 -13.37 -0.14 11.31
C LEU A 66 -13.80 -0.72 12.65
N GLY A 67 -14.10 -2.03 12.65
CA GLY A 67 -14.49 -2.77 13.86
C GLY A 67 -13.35 -2.92 14.88
N GLN A 68 -13.72 -3.35 16.09
CA GLN A 68 -12.77 -3.56 17.20
C GLN A 68 -11.66 -4.58 16.86
N ASN A 69 -11.90 -5.53 15.97
CA ASN A 69 -10.90 -6.53 15.57
C ASN A 69 -10.01 -6.07 14.41
N CYS A 70 -9.87 -4.76 14.20
CA CYS A 70 -9.03 -4.19 13.15
C CYS A 70 -8.04 -3.18 13.73
N ILE A 71 -6.76 -3.38 13.47
CA ILE A 71 -5.70 -2.43 13.81
C ILE A 71 -5.43 -1.55 12.60
N LEU A 72 -5.48 -0.23 12.80
CA LEU A 72 -5.10 0.76 11.81
C LEU A 72 -3.72 1.33 12.15
N THR A 73 -2.73 1.12 11.29
CA THR A 73 -1.44 1.80 11.39
C THR A 73 -1.39 2.95 10.39
N VAL A 74 -1.19 4.15 10.89
CA VAL A 74 -1.07 5.39 10.10
C VAL A 74 0.40 5.82 10.07
N ILE A 75 0.99 5.83 8.88
CA ILE A 75 2.40 6.21 8.68
C ILE A 75 2.46 7.65 8.18
N CYS A 76 3.00 8.53 9.03
CA CYS A 76 3.14 9.97 8.77
C CYS A 76 4.44 10.32 7.99
N GLY A 77 5.33 9.33 7.78
CA GLY A 77 6.62 9.56 7.13
C GLY A 77 7.47 10.57 7.90
N THR A 78 8.05 11.53 7.18
CA THR A 78 8.89 12.59 7.77
C THR A 78 8.08 13.75 8.37
N ASN A 79 6.76 13.69 8.36
CA ASN A 79 5.89 14.74 8.90
C ASN A 79 5.72 14.60 10.43
N GLU A 80 6.72 15.04 11.18
CA GLU A 80 6.73 14.96 12.65
C GLU A 80 5.60 15.77 13.31
N MET A 81 5.16 16.89 12.70
CA MET A 81 4.03 17.67 13.21
C MET A 81 2.74 16.86 13.15
N LEU A 82 2.45 16.26 12.00
CA LEU A 82 1.28 15.42 11.80
C LEU A 82 1.29 14.23 12.77
N LYS A 83 2.44 13.57 12.90
CA LYS A 83 2.63 12.45 13.84
C LYS A 83 2.25 12.85 15.27
N LYS A 84 2.80 13.95 15.78
CA LYS A 84 2.51 14.44 17.15
C LYS A 84 1.02 14.75 17.35
N ILE A 85 0.39 15.40 16.38
CA ILE A 85 -1.05 15.72 16.43
C ILE A 85 -1.87 14.43 16.50
N LEU A 86 -1.61 13.47 15.60
CA LEU A 86 -2.38 12.23 15.58
C LEU A 86 -2.10 11.35 16.81
N GLN A 87 -0.87 11.30 17.30
CA GLN A 87 -0.54 10.61 18.55
C GLN A 87 -1.30 11.19 19.74
N PHE A 88 -1.44 12.50 19.82
CA PHE A 88 -2.24 13.16 20.87
C PHE A 88 -3.74 12.83 20.73
N LEU A 89 -4.29 12.92 19.50
CA LEU A 89 -5.71 12.65 19.25
C LEU A 89 -6.12 11.20 19.49
N TYR A 90 -5.22 10.25 19.24
CA TYR A 90 -5.50 8.82 19.31
C TYR A 90 -4.76 8.09 20.44
N LYS A 91 -4.20 8.81 21.43
CA LYS A 91 -3.43 8.24 22.56
C LYS A 91 -4.16 7.14 23.32
N ASP A 92 -5.48 7.25 23.45
CA ASP A 92 -6.33 6.30 24.17
C ASP A 92 -7.00 5.26 23.25
N SER A 93 -6.61 5.24 21.96
CA SER A 93 -7.17 4.30 20.96
C SER A 93 -6.23 3.10 20.80
N TRP A 94 -6.55 1.99 21.43
CA TRP A 94 -5.73 0.78 21.41
C TRP A 94 -5.52 0.17 20.02
N ASN A 95 -6.45 0.40 19.11
CA ASN A 95 -6.46 -0.14 17.75
C ASN A 95 -5.97 0.85 16.67
N ILE A 96 -5.46 2.01 17.07
CA ILE A 96 -4.84 2.99 16.14
C ILE A 96 -3.39 3.18 16.54
N ARG A 97 -2.49 2.93 15.61
CA ARG A 97 -1.06 3.12 15.76
C ARG A 97 -0.60 4.26 14.86
N ILE A 98 0.13 5.21 15.42
CA ILE A 98 0.65 6.38 14.68
C ILE A 98 2.16 6.29 14.63
N GLU A 99 2.66 6.06 13.41
CA GLU A 99 4.09 5.92 13.15
C GLU A 99 4.63 7.12 12.37
N GLY A 100 5.89 7.43 12.59
CA GLY A 100 6.64 8.40 11.79
C GLY A 100 7.23 7.75 10.53
N PHE A 101 8.52 8.02 10.29
CA PHE A 101 9.26 7.32 9.25
C PHE A 101 9.57 5.88 9.67
N VAL A 102 9.05 4.91 8.93
CA VAL A 102 9.26 3.48 9.17
C VAL A 102 10.40 3.00 8.27
N LYS A 103 11.50 2.55 8.89
CA LYS A 103 12.67 2.04 8.17
C LYS A 103 12.36 0.70 7.49
N ASP A 104 11.73 -0.22 8.23
CA ASP A 104 11.43 -1.58 7.76
C ASP A 104 9.99 -1.71 7.30
N ILE A 105 9.61 -0.87 6.32
CA ILE A 105 8.25 -0.85 5.75
C ILE A 105 7.88 -2.19 5.10
N SER A 106 8.87 -2.97 4.67
CA SER A 106 8.67 -4.30 4.09
C SER A 106 7.96 -5.26 5.07
N ILE A 107 8.38 -5.30 6.35
CA ILE A 107 7.74 -6.13 7.38
C ILE A 107 6.33 -5.60 7.70
N MET A 108 6.17 -4.27 7.72
CA MET A 108 4.85 -3.66 7.92
C MET A 108 3.87 -4.09 6.81
N MET A 109 4.33 -4.14 5.56
CA MET A 109 3.53 -4.62 4.43
C MET A 109 3.24 -6.12 4.53
N ASP A 110 4.18 -6.95 5.00
CA ASP A 110 3.95 -8.39 5.20
C ASP A 110 2.87 -8.67 6.25
N SER A 111 2.73 -7.82 7.28
CA SER A 111 1.70 -7.95 8.32
C SER A 111 0.32 -7.47 7.89
N CYS A 112 0.24 -6.71 6.78
CA CYS A 112 -0.93 -5.96 6.37
C CYS A 112 -1.95 -6.85 5.62
N ASP A 113 -3.23 -6.61 5.84
CA ASP A 113 -4.33 -7.24 5.10
C ASP A 113 -4.83 -6.34 3.98
N LEU A 114 -4.83 -5.01 4.19
CA LEU A 114 -5.23 -4.00 3.20
C LEU A 114 -4.37 -2.74 3.33
N TYR A 115 -3.80 -2.29 2.23
CA TYR A 115 -2.92 -1.13 2.17
C TYR A 115 -3.62 0.08 1.54
N ILE A 116 -3.78 1.16 2.31
CA ILE A 116 -4.35 2.42 1.83
C ILE A 116 -3.21 3.35 1.43
N THR A 117 -3.14 3.71 0.15
CA THR A 117 -2.07 4.55 -0.36
C THR A 117 -2.51 5.34 -1.60
N LYS A 118 -1.64 6.25 -2.06
CA LYS A 118 -1.75 6.87 -3.39
C LYS A 118 -1.23 5.90 -4.45
N PRO A 119 -1.70 5.99 -5.70
CA PRO A 119 -1.20 5.16 -6.79
C PRO A 119 0.17 5.64 -7.32
N GLY A 120 1.08 5.99 -6.41
CA GLY A 120 2.46 6.36 -6.72
C GLY A 120 3.29 5.15 -7.13
N GLY A 121 4.11 5.28 -8.18
CA GLY A 121 4.81 4.17 -8.82
C GLY A 121 5.59 3.26 -7.87
N LEU A 122 6.36 3.82 -6.91
CA LEU A 122 7.11 3.02 -5.94
C LEU A 122 6.19 2.27 -4.98
N SER A 123 5.23 2.96 -4.34
CA SER A 123 4.33 2.34 -3.36
C SER A 123 3.52 1.19 -3.93
N ILE A 124 2.98 1.35 -5.16
CA ILE A 124 2.23 0.27 -5.80
C ILE A 124 3.13 -0.88 -6.28
N SER A 125 4.39 -0.60 -6.67
CA SER A 125 5.34 -1.64 -7.06
C SER A 125 5.79 -2.47 -5.85
N GLU A 126 6.05 -1.83 -4.71
CA GLU A 126 6.35 -2.48 -3.45
C GLU A 126 5.19 -3.38 -2.98
N ALA A 127 3.96 -2.84 -2.99
CA ALA A 127 2.75 -3.58 -2.62
C ALA A 127 2.47 -4.76 -3.56
N ARG A 128 2.70 -4.59 -4.87
CA ARG A 128 2.58 -5.65 -5.87
C ARG A 128 3.51 -6.83 -5.57
N ILE A 129 4.78 -6.58 -5.28
CA ILE A 129 5.76 -7.64 -4.95
C ILE A 129 5.37 -8.36 -3.66
N LYS A 130 4.80 -7.64 -2.70
CA LYS A 130 4.25 -8.21 -1.47
C LYS A 130 2.90 -8.91 -1.66
N HIS A 131 2.32 -8.90 -2.87
CA HIS A 131 0.96 -9.39 -3.16
C HIS A 131 -0.09 -8.81 -2.22
N LEU A 132 0.05 -7.51 -1.93
CA LEU A 132 -0.75 -6.82 -0.93
C LEU A 132 -1.97 -6.17 -1.58
N PRO A 133 -3.20 -6.52 -1.16
CA PRO A 133 -4.42 -5.83 -1.59
C PRO A 133 -4.35 -4.34 -1.30
N MET A 134 -4.78 -3.51 -2.26
CA MET A 134 -4.68 -2.05 -2.15
C MET A 134 -6.03 -1.36 -2.19
N LEU A 135 -6.18 -0.31 -1.38
CA LEU A 135 -7.20 0.72 -1.54
C LEU A 135 -6.48 1.99 -1.98
N LEU A 136 -6.68 2.39 -3.24
CA LEU A 136 -5.98 3.51 -3.84
C LEU A 136 -6.82 4.78 -3.78
N VAL A 137 -6.22 5.86 -3.31
CA VAL A 137 -6.90 7.13 -3.07
C VAL A 137 -6.08 8.31 -3.60
N ASN A 138 -6.74 9.43 -3.86
CA ASN A 138 -6.10 10.71 -4.21
C ASN A 138 -5.11 10.63 -5.38
N ALA A 139 -5.49 9.97 -6.48
CA ALA A 139 -4.68 9.97 -7.69
C ALA A 139 -4.50 11.40 -8.23
N VAL A 140 -3.25 11.78 -8.47
CA VAL A 140 -2.93 13.02 -9.19
C VAL A 140 -3.07 12.77 -10.68
N ALA A 141 -3.65 13.74 -11.41
CA ALA A 141 -3.79 13.65 -12.85
C ALA A 141 -2.45 13.36 -13.55
N GLY A 142 -2.48 12.52 -14.55
CA GLY A 142 -1.30 12.07 -15.29
C GLY A 142 -0.86 10.65 -14.87
N CYS A 143 0.40 10.48 -14.45
CA CYS A 143 0.96 9.14 -14.21
C CYS A 143 0.29 8.39 -13.06
N GLU A 144 -0.17 9.08 -12.00
CA GLU A 144 -0.88 8.40 -10.91
C GLU A 144 -2.27 7.92 -11.34
N GLN A 145 -2.93 8.63 -12.24
CA GLN A 145 -4.21 8.18 -12.81
C GLN A 145 -4.03 6.90 -13.64
N ASN A 146 -3.01 6.82 -14.49
CA ASN A 146 -2.72 5.62 -15.27
C ASN A 146 -2.37 4.42 -14.37
N ASN A 147 -1.64 4.67 -13.28
CA ASN A 147 -1.32 3.64 -12.29
C ASN A 147 -2.58 3.14 -11.57
N LEU A 148 -3.48 4.05 -11.20
CA LEU A 148 -4.77 3.69 -10.58
C LEU A 148 -5.57 2.78 -11.52
N GLU A 149 -5.80 3.20 -12.76
CA GLU A 149 -6.54 2.44 -13.76
C GLU A 149 -5.92 1.05 -13.98
N PHE A 150 -4.60 0.98 -14.15
CA PHE A 150 -3.90 -0.29 -14.29
C PHE A 150 -4.11 -1.24 -13.11
N MET A 151 -4.05 -0.75 -11.87
CA MET A 151 -4.24 -1.58 -10.69
C MET A 151 -5.70 -2.04 -10.52
N LEU A 152 -6.67 -1.18 -10.89
CA LEU A 152 -8.09 -1.53 -10.89
C LEU A 152 -8.39 -2.58 -11.96
N ASP A 153 -7.90 -2.42 -13.18
CA ASP A 153 -8.08 -3.35 -14.29
C ASP A 153 -7.48 -4.73 -14.00
N LYS A 154 -6.40 -4.79 -13.24
CA LYS A 154 -5.80 -6.04 -12.77
C LYS A 154 -6.58 -6.69 -11.63
N GLY A 155 -7.48 -5.99 -10.97
CA GLY A 155 -8.19 -6.47 -9.79
C GLY A 155 -7.34 -6.48 -8.51
N ALA A 156 -6.17 -5.84 -8.52
CA ALA A 156 -5.26 -5.76 -7.36
C ALA A 156 -5.63 -4.64 -6.38
N ALA A 157 -6.51 -3.73 -6.81
CA ALA A 157 -6.90 -2.58 -6.02
C ALA A 157 -8.40 -2.30 -6.11
N VAL A 158 -8.87 -1.56 -5.13
CA VAL A 158 -10.17 -0.87 -5.15
C VAL A 158 -9.96 0.62 -4.94
N SER A 159 -10.94 1.45 -5.30
CA SER A 159 -10.87 2.90 -5.11
C SER A 159 -12.24 3.49 -4.86
N ALA A 160 -12.31 4.59 -4.13
CA ALA A 160 -13.49 5.40 -3.91
C ALA A 160 -13.15 6.89 -4.01
N LYS A 161 -14.17 7.74 -4.18
CA LYS A 161 -13.98 9.17 -4.47
C LYS A 161 -14.00 10.05 -3.23
N SER A 162 -14.87 9.78 -2.26
CA SER A 162 -14.95 10.55 -1.01
C SER A 162 -14.27 9.82 0.15
N ASP A 163 -13.88 10.55 1.20
CA ASP A 163 -13.25 9.94 2.38
C ASP A 163 -14.22 9.02 3.12
N GLU A 164 -15.51 9.37 3.15
CA GLU A 164 -16.58 8.53 3.72
C GLU A 164 -16.74 7.22 2.94
N ASP A 165 -16.73 7.29 1.61
CA ASP A 165 -16.79 6.11 0.75
C ASP A 165 -15.52 5.26 0.88
N ILE A 166 -14.34 5.90 1.02
CA ILE A 166 -13.06 5.21 1.24
C ILE A 166 -13.10 4.42 2.55
N ALA A 167 -13.59 5.02 3.64
CA ALA A 167 -13.67 4.36 4.94
C ALA A 167 -14.67 3.20 4.92
N SER A 168 -15.83 3.38 4.30
CA SER A 168 -16.85 2.34 4.13
C SER A 168 -16.34 1.19 3.25
N LEU A 169 -15.67 1.51 2.15
CA LEU A 169 -15.07 0.53 1.25
C LEU A 169 -13.94 -0.24 1.96
N CYS A 170 -13.10 0.45 2.72
CA CYS A 170 -12.06 -0.18 3.54
C CYS A 170 -12.66 -1.20 4.50
N ALA A 171 -13.69 -0.82 5.26
CA ALA A 171 -14.33 -1.70 6.24
C ALA A 171 -14.96 -2.94 5.58
N SER A 172 -15.59 -2.79 4.41
CA SER A 172 -16.17 -3.92 3.68
C SER A 172 -15.10 -4.85 3.12
N VAL A 173 -14.06 -4.31 2.50
CA VAL A 173 -13.01 -5.10 1.84
C VAL A 173 -12.14 -5.85 2.87
N VAL A 174 -11.76 -5.21 3.97
CA VAL A 174 -10.88 -5.82 4.97
C VAL A 174 -11.52 -7.02 5.68
N MET A 175 -12.84 -7.11 5.66
CA MET A 175 -13.59 -8.23 6.24
C MET A 175 -14.00 -9.30 5.22
N ASP A 176 -13.69 -9.12 3.95
CA ASP A 176 -14.03 -10.04 2.85
C ASP A 176 -12.78 -10.85 2.46
N ASP A 177 -12.64 -12.04 3.05
CA ASP A 177 -11.50 -12.92 2.80
C ASP A 177 -11.37 -13.32 1.33
N ALA A 178 -12.47 -13.64 0.66
CA ALA A 178 -12.45 -14.04 -0.73
C ALA A 178 -11.97 -12.90 -1.64
N LYS A 179 -12.39 -11.67 -1.33
CA LYS A 179 -11.94 -10.48 -2.06
C LYS A 179 -10.48 -10.17 -1.82
N LEU A 180 -10.01 -10.22 -0.57
CA LEU A 180 -8.59 -10.02 -0.25
C LEU A 180 -7.71 -11.07 -0.94
N GLU A 181 -8.13 -12.33 -0.95
CA GLU A 181 -7.42 -13.41 -1.62
C GLU A 181 -7.37 -13.19 -3.13
N ALA A 182 -8.49 -12.89 -3.77
CA ALA A 182 -8.54 -12.57 -5.19
C ALA A 182 -7.63 -11.41 -5.56
N MET A 183 -7.63 -10.32 -4.76
CA MET A 183 -6.77 -9.16 -4.96
C MET A 183 -5.28 -9.51 -4.78
N SER A 184 -4.93 -10.35 -3.82
CA SER A 184 -3.54 -10.78 -3.59
C SER A 184 -2.98 -11.63 -4.73
N HIS A 185 -3.82 -12.38 -5.43
CA HIS A 185 -3.46 -13.20 -6.56
C HIS A 185 -3.53 -12.49 -7.93
N ALA A 186 -3.92 -11.22 -7.95
CA ALA A 186 -4.09 -10.43 -9.18
C ALA A 186 -2.78 -10.29 -10.00
N PHE A 187 -1.62 -10.45 -9.35
CA PHE A 187 -0.32 -10.49 -10.00
C PHE A 187 0.39 -11.81 -9.68
N ASN A 188 0.48 -12.68 -10.67
CA ASN A 188 1.19 -13.96 -10.58
C ASN A 188 2.63 -13.90 -11.12
N ASP A 189 3.12 -12.71 -11.47
CA ASP A 189 4.46 -12.54 -12.02
C ASP A 189 5.49 -12.35 -10.88
N SER A 190 6.43 -13.26 -10.83
CA SER A 190 7.58 -13.24 -9.91
C SER A 190 8.80 -12.50 -10.48
N LYS A 191 8.64 -11.78 -11.60
CA LYS A 191 9.76 -11.16 -12.29
C LYS A 191 10.31 -9.97 -11.53
N VAL A 192 11.63 -9.98 -11.33
CA VAL A 192 12.37 -8.88 -10.71
C VAL A 192 12.70 -7.86 -11.78
N ALA A 193 12.05 -6.69 -11.75
CA ALA A 193 12.22 -5.65 -12.77
C ALA A 193 13.69 -5.23 -12.93
N ALA A 194 14.48 -5.21 -11.85
CA ALA A 194 15.90 -4.88 -11.91
C ALA A 194 16.70 -5.90 -12.73
N GLU A 195 16.41 -7.20 -12.57
CA GLU A 195 17.08 -8.27 -13.32
C GLU A 195 16.73 -8.23 -14.81
N GLU A 196 15.46 -7.95 -15.14
CA GLU A 196 15.05 -7.78 -16.54
C GLU A 196 15.70 -6.59 -17.20
N ILE A 197 15.77 -5.44 -16.51
CA ILE A 197 16.45 -4.24 -17.02
C ILE A 197 17.93 -4.55 -17.26
N TYR A 198 18.59 -5.20 -16.29
CA TYR A 198 19.99 -5.57 -16.41
C TYR A 198 20.24 -6.55 -17.59
N ALA A 199 19.41 -7.57 -17.72
CA ALA A 199 19.50 -8.53 -18.81
C ALA A 199 19.32 -7.86 -20.19
N GLN A 200 18.39 -6.91 -20.31
CA GLN A 200 18.19 -6.15 -21.53
C GLN A 200 19.37 -5.21 -21.85
N MET A 201 19.98 -4.59 -20.83
CA MET A 201 21.17 -3.74 -21.03
C MET A 201 22.41 -4.55 -21.43
N SER A 202 22.57 -5.76 -20.91
CA SER A 202 23.68 -6.65 -21.20
C SER A 202 23.61 -7.32 -22.59
N ALA A 203 22.47 -7.20 -23.28
CA ALA A 203 22.24 -7.75 -24.61
C ALA A 203 22.65 -6.74 -25.75
N PHE A 204 23.23 -5.61 -25.39
CA PHE A 204 23.82 -4.60 -26.29
C PHE A 204 25.34 -4.68 -26.25
#